data_daaf421884d6d882f5f7bcdf06fbf16c
#
_entry.id   daaf421884d6d882f5f7bcdf06fbf16c
#
_cell.length_a   1.000
_cell.length_b   1.000
_cell.length_c   1.000
_cell.angle_alpha   90.00
_cell.angle_beta   90.00
_cell.angle_gamma   90.00
#
_symmetry.space_group_name_H-M   'P 1'
#
loop_
_entity.id
_entity.type
_entity.pdbx_description
1 polymer ?
#
loop_
_entity_poly.entity_id
_entity_poly.type
_entity_poly.pdbx_seq_one_letter_code
_entity_poly.pdbx_strand_id
1 'polypeptide(L)'
;MVYTVTFNPSLDYIVEVKSFELGMTNRTSYEHMLPGGKGINVSIVLNNLEFDTTAFGYVAGFTGKQICDMVSEYGINTDFIQVDNGFSRINMKIKNIDGTEINGMGPQISEDNLHSLVSKIDRLSSGDVLVLAGSIPSCISDDIYRRIMGRLQGRDVKIIVDATSRLLLNVLEYHPFLIKPNQHELGDIFGVKLESKEEVIPYARKLKDMGAVNVLISMGGKGAVLIDEHGNVYEADAPKGELKNSVGAGDSMVAGFMAGYLQTCNYEDAFRMGVA
;
A
#
# COMPACT_ATOMS: atom_id res chain seq x y z
N MET A 1 5.06 -13.58 11.29
CA MET A 1 4.04 -13.62 10.21
C MET A 1 3.81 -12.21 9.68
N VAL A 2 3.49 -12.04 8.38
CA VAL A 2 3.17 -10.73 7.80
C VAL A 2 1.66 -10.64 7.52
N TYR A 3 1.06 -9.58 8.01
CA TYR A 3 -0.36 -9.25 7.81
C TYR A 3 -0.47 -7.96 6.99
N THR A 4 -1.37 -7.93 6.03
CA THR A 4 -1.66 -6.73 5.25
C THR A 4 -3.11 -6.33 5.41
N VAL A 5 -3.39 -5.04 5.48
CA VAL A 5 -4.76 -4.51 5.54
C VAL A 5 -5.05 -3.70 4.29
N THR A 6 -6.09 -4.10 3.57
CA THR A 6 -6.68 -3.32 2.48
C THR A 6 -8.11 -2.94 2.87
N PHE A 7 -8.34 -1.68 3.25
CA PHE A 7 -9.67 -1.24 3.67
C PHE A 7 -10.70 -1.26 2.55
N ASN A 8 -10.25 -1.10 1.31
CA ASN A 8 -11.15 -1.02 0.15
C ASN A 8 -10.59 -1.81 -1.04
N PRO A 9 -10.56 -3.15 -0.96
CA PRO A 9 -10.18 -4.02 -2.08
C PRO A 9 -10.99 -3.73 -3.35
N SER A 10 -10.41 -4.00 -4.51
CA SER A 10 -11.06 -3.79 -5.80
C SER A 10 -10.85 -4.96 -6.76
N LEU A 11 -11.73 -5.05 -7.74
CA LEU A 11 -11.41 -5.67 -9.02
C LEU A 11 -10.89 -4.56 -9.93
N ASP A 12 -9.63 -4.65 -10.34
CA ASP A 12 -9.01 -3.73 -11.27
C ASP A 12 -9.23 -4.25 -12.69
N TYR A 13 -10.15 -3.61 -13.42
CA TYR A 13 -10.47 -3.92 -14.81
C TYR A 13 -9.62 -3.06 -15.72
N ILE A 14 -8.59 -3.67 -16.30
CA ILE A 14 -7.62 -3.02 -17.19
C ILE A 14 -8.10 -3.20 -18.61
N VAL A 15 -8.32 -2.10 -19.32
CA VAL A 15 -8.79 -2.08 -20.69
C VAL A 15 -7.89 -1.27 -21.61
N GLU A 16 -7.86 -1.64 -22.87
CA GLU A 16 -7.26 -0.84 -23.95
C GLU A 16 -8.33 -0.53 -24.98
N VAL A 17 -8.43 0.72 -25.41
CA VAL A 17 -9.36 1.19 -26.43
C VAL A 17 -8.56 1.86 -27.54
N LYS A 18 -8.67 1.38 -28.77
CA LYS A 18 -7.85 1.88 -29.91
C LYS A 18 -8.05 3.37 -30.17
N SER A 19 -9.28 3.83 -30.03
CA SER A 19 -9.65 5.24 -30.22
C SER A 19 -10.78 5.53 -29.24
N PHE A 20 -10.49 6.31 -28.21
CA PHE A 20 -11.48 6.69 -27.21
C PHE A 20 -12.15 8.01 -27.60
N GLU A 21 -13.47 7.99 -27.75
CA GLU A 21 -14.25 9.16 -28.12
C GLU A 21 -15.37 9.38 -27.10
N LEU A 22 -15.43 10.60 -26.56
CA LEU A 22 -16.51 11.00 -25.66
C LEU A 22 -17.86 11.00 -26.38
N GLY A 23 -18.90 10.48 -25.73
CA GLY A 23 -20.26 10.42 -26.28
C GLY A 23 -20.48 9.28 -27.30
N MET A 24 -19.48 8.46 -27.57
CA MET A 24 -19.54 7.33 -28.50
C MET A 24 -19.43 5.99 -27.78
N THR A 25 -19.85 4.92 -28.48
CA THR A 25 -19.61 3.54 -27.98
C THR A 25 -18.17 3.16 -28.26
N ASN A 26 -17.37 3.07 -27.21
CA ASN A 26 -16.00 2.61 -27.27
C ASN A 26 -15.95 1.08 -27.06
N ARG A 27 -15.14 0.39 -27.85
CA ARG A 27 -14.94 -1.06 -27.73
C ARG A 27 -13.50 -1.35 -27.34
N THR A 28 -13.34 -2.27 -26.38
CA THR A 28 -12.03 -2.71 -25.92
C THR A 28 -11.33 -3.55 -27.01
N SER A 29 -10.02 -3.39 -27.12
CA SER A 29 -9.15 -4.25 -27.93
C SER A 29 -8.33 -5.21 -27.05
N TYR A 30 -8.24 -4.94 -25.76
CA TYR A 30 -7.63 -5.77 -24.73
C TYR A 30 -8.38 -5.54 -23.41
N GLU A 31 -8.52 -6.59 -22.65
CA GLU A 31 -9.08 -6.53 -21.30
C GLU A 31 -8.43 -7.57 -20.39
N HIS A 32 -8.23 -7.18 -19.14
CA HIS A 32 -7.69 -8.04 -18.11
C HIS A 32 -8.23 -7.63 -16.74
N MET A 33 -8.42 -8.59 -15.84
CA MET A 33 -8.94 -8.35 -14.50
C MET A 33 -7.95 -8.85 -13.47
N LEU A 34 -7.66 -8.02 -12.46
CA LEU A 34 -6.74 -8.33 -11.38
C LEU A 34 -7.38 -7.99 -10.03
N PRO A 35 -7.02 -8.70 -8.95
CA PRO A 35 -7.36 -8.25 -7.61
C PRO A 35 -6.53 -7.00 -7.32
N GLY A 36 -7.15 -5.98 -6.75
CA GLY A 36 -6.52 -4.69 -6.49
C GLY A 36 -6.63 -4.27 -5.03
N GLY A 37 -5.75 -3.35 -4.67
CA GLY A 37 -5.59 -2.78 -3.34
C GLY A 37 -4.16 -2.90 -2.84
N LYS A 38 -3.61 -1.82 -2.28
CA LYS A 38 -2.19 -1.75 -1.93
C LYS A 38 -1.72 -2.89 -1.02
N GLY A 39 -2.48 -3.22 0.04
CA GLY A 39 -2.13 -4.33 0.92
C GLY A 39 -2.15 -5.69 0.20
N ILE A 40 -3.11 -5.91 -0.70
CA ILE A 40 -3.16 -7.12 -1.53
C ILE A 40 -1.92 -7.18 -2.45
N ASN A 41 -1.55 -6.06 -3.10
CA ASN A 41 -0.37 -6.00 -3.94
C ASN A 41 0.91 -6.32 -3.14
N VAL A 42 1.05 -5.78 -1.92
CA VAL A 42 2.16 -6.11 -1.02
C VAL A 42 2.17 -7.61 -0.71
N SER A 43 1.01 -8.22 -0.40
CA SER A 43 0.92 -9.66 -0.15
C SER A 43 1.33 -10.50 -1.37
N ILE A 44 0.89 -10.12 -2.57
CA ILE A 44 1.26 -10.82 -3.81
C ILE A 44 2.79 -10.80 -4.01
N VAL A 45 3.42 -9.64 -3.85
CA VAL A 45 4.87 -9.52 -4.03
C VAL A 45 5.62 -10.28 -2.94
N LEU A 46 5.19 -10.20 -1.68
CA LEU A 46 5.80 -10.96 -0.59
C LEU A 46 5.68 -12.47 -0.82
N ASN A 47 4.52 -12.95 -1.27
CA ASN A 47 4.33 -14.37 -1.58
C ASN A 47 5.23 -14.84 -2.75
N ASN A 48 5.42 -14.01 -3.77
CA ASN A 48 6.38 -14.27 -4.85
C ASN A 48 7.84 -14.31 -4.36
N LEU A 49 8.12 -13.67 -3.22
CA LEU A 49 9.43 -13.68 -2.53
C LEU A 49 9.47 -14.76 -1.42
N GLU A 50 8.55 -15.73 -1.45
CA GLU A 50 8.45 -16.88 -0.54
C GLU A 50 8.15 -16.51 0.93
N PHE A 51 7.46 -15.39 1.17
CA PHE A 51 6.97 -15.00 2.48
C PHE A 51 5.48 -15.28 2.62
N ASP A 52 5.11 -16.06 3.63
CA ASP A 52 3.70 -16.26 3.98
C ASP A 52 3.06 -14.96 4.47
N THR A 53 1.90 -14.64 3.89
CA THR A 53 1.12 -13.47 4.28
C THR A 53 -0.35 -13.82 4.54
N THR A 54 -1.00 -13.00 5.38
CA THR A 54 -2.45 -13.03 5.55
C THR A 54 -3.03 -11.66 5.22
N ALA A 55 -3.91 -11.62 4.24
CA ALA A 55 -4.59 -10.40 3.81
C ALA A 55 -5.89 -10.19 4.59
N PHE A 56 -5.99 -9.06 5.29
CA PHE A 56 -7.20 -8.54 5.93
C PHE A 56 -7.83 -7.44 5.08
N GLY A 57 -9.12 -7.21 5.26
CA GLY A 57 -9.86 -6.14 4.62
C GLY A 57 -11.35 -6.44 4.56
N TYR A 58 -12.08 -5.66 3.76
CA TYR A 58 -13.53 -5.80 3.63
C TYR A 58 -13.89 -6.16 2.19
N VAL A 59 -14.70 -7.19 2.04
CA VAL A 59 -15.20 -7.64 0.74
C VAL A 59 -16.72 -7.73 0.76
N ALA A 60 -17.37 -7.48 -0.36
CA ALA A 60 -18.82 -7.49 -0.48
C ALA A 60 -19.29 -8.00 -1.84
N GLY A 61 -20.43 -8.68 -1.84
CA GLY A 61 -21.11 -9.12 -3.05
C GLY A 61 -20.30 -10.05 -3.95
N PHE A 62 -20.69 -10.14 -5.21
CA PHE A 62 -20.04 -11.06 -6.18
C PHE A 62 -18.61 -10.65 -6.50
N THR A 63 -18.32 -9.34 -6.54
CA THR A 63 -16.96 -8.83 -6.76
C THR A 63 -16.03 -9.13 -5.60
N GLY A 64 -16.55 -9.07 -4.36
CA GLY A 64 -15.81 -9.47 -3.17
C GLY A 64 -15.44 -10.94 -3.18
N LYS A 65 -16.39 -11.80 -3.59
CA LYS A 65 -16.11 -13.24 -3.77
C LYS A 65 -15.01 -13.44 -4.81
N GLN A 66 -15.10 -12.78 -5.97
CA GLN A 66 -14.10 -12.89 -7.02
C GLN A 66 -12.71 -12.42 -6.55
N ILE A 67 -12.63 -11.35 -5.75
CA ILE A 67 -11.36 -10.90 -5.15
C ILE A 67 -10.77 -12.00 -4.27
N CYS A 68 -11.58 -12.63 -3.39
CA CYS A 68 -11.12 -13.72 -2.55
C CYS A 68 -10.58 -14.89 -3.37
N ASP A 69 -11.34 -15.32 -4.38
CA ASP A 69 -10.95 -16.43 -5.25
C ASP A 69 -9.61 -16.14 -5.94
N MET A 70 -9.46 -14.95 -6.55
CA MET A 70 -8.24 -14.53 -7.24
C MET A 70 -7.04 -14.40 -6.29
N VAL A 71 -7.22 -13.82 -5.11
CA VAL A 71 -6.12 -13.67 -4.11
C VAL A 71 -5.68 -15.04 -3.62
N SER A 72 -6.61 -15.98 -3.45
CA SER A 72 -6.30 -17.37 -3.08
C SER A 72 -5.53 -18.11 -4.16
N GLU A 73 -5.78 -17.84 -5.45
CA GLU A 73 -5.00 -18.41 -6.57
C GLU A 73 -3.52 -17.99 -6.54
N TYR A 74 -3.19 -16.84 -5.95
CA TYR A 74 -1.80 -16.43 -5.69
C TYR A 74 -1.18 -17.15 -4.48
N GLY A 75 -1.89 -18.05 -3.78
CA GLY A 75 -1.39 -18.75 -2.60
C GLY A 75 -1.41 -17.91 -1.31
N ILE A 76 -2.09 -16.77 -1.29
CA ILE A 76 -2.16 -15.88 -0.16
C ILE A 76 -3.30 -16.30 0.78
N ASN A 77 -3.01 -16.39 2.08
CA ASN A 77 -4.06 -16.58 3.08
C ASN A 77 -4.93 -15.32 3.17
N THR A 78 -6.24 -15.53 3.12
CA THR A 78 -7.20 -14.43 3.24
C THR A 78 -8.06 -14.60 4.49
N ASP A 79 -8.20 -13.52 5.25
CA ASP A 79 -9.11 -13.45 6.38
C ASP A 79 -9.94 -12.16 6.30
N PHE A 80 -10.55 -11.96 5.12
CA PHE A 80 -11.41 -10.81 4.83
C PHE A 80 -12.70 -10.85 5.66
N ILE A 81 -13.22 -9.68 5.93
CA ILE A 81 -14.53 -9.48 6.57
C ILE A 81 -15.56 -9.30 5.47
N GLN A 82 -16.55 -10.18 5.47
CA GLN A 82 -17.68 -10.08 4.54
C GLN A 82 -18.61 -8.95 4.98
N VAL A 83 -18.88 -8.01 4.07
CA VAL A 83 -19.87 -6.94 4.26
C VAL A 83 -21.17 -7.35 3.58
N ASP A 84 -22.27 -7.25 4.29
CA ASP A 84 -23.56 -7.80 3.84
C ASP A 84 -24.17 -7.05 2.66
N ASN A 85 -23.93 -5.73 2.58
CA ASN A 85 -24.57 -4.86 1.59
C ASN A 85 -23.59 -4.29 0.59
N GLY A 86 -24.03 -4.18 -0.66
CA GLY A 86 -23.22 -3.60 -1.74
C GLY A 86 -22.31 -4.62 -2.42
N PHE A 87 -21.23 -4.11 -2.96
CA PHE A 87 -20.19 -4.92 -3.63
C PHE A 87 -18.83 -4.24 -3.50
N SER A 88 -17.77 -5.03 -3.52
CA SER A 88 -16.41 -4.51 -3.60
C SER A 88 -16.23 -3.73 -4.88
N ARG A 89 -15.51 -2.62 -4.82
CA ARG A 89 -15.39 -1.71 -5.95
C ARG A 89 -14.74 -2.36 -7.17
N ILE A 90 -15.12 -1.85 -8.34
CA ILE A 90 -14.45 -2.11 -9.61
C ILE A 90 -13.73 -0.82 -9.98
N ASN A 91 -12.44 -0.90 -10.27
CA ASN A 91 -11.67 0.20 -10.82
C ASN A 91 -11.42 -0.10 -12.30
N MET A 92 -11.78 0.84 -13.18
CA MET A 92 -11.45 0.74 -14.59
C MET A 92 -10.16 1.53 -14.86
N LYS A 93 -9.17 0.87 -15.47
CA LYS A 93 -7.89 1.47 -15.85
C LYS A 93 -7.76 1.43 -17.37
N ILE A 94 -7.71 2.59 -18.01
CA ILE A 94 -7.63 2.70 -19.47
C ILE A 94 -6.16 2.84 -19.86
N LYS A 95 -5.55 1.74 -20.30
CA LYS A 95 -4.10 1.59 -20.46
C LYS A 95 -3.46 2.56 -21.44
N ASN A 96 -4.15 2.96 -22.49
CA ASN A 96 -3.63 3.81 -23.58
C ASN A 96 -4.14 5.25 -23.55
N ILE A 97 -4.77 5.67 -22.45
CA ILE A 97 -5.18 7.06 -22.21
C ILE A 97 -4.53 7.51 -20.91
N ASP A 98 -3.32 7.92 -21.04
CA ASP A 98 -2.41 8.61 -20.10
C ASP A 98 -2.88 8.64 -18.62
N GLY A 99 -2.83 7.45 -17.97
CA GLY A 99 -3.14 7.31 -16.55
C GLY A 99 -4.63 7.50 -16.18
N THR A 100 -5.54 7.44 -17.14
CA THR A 100 -6.97 7.57 -16.87
C THR A 100 -7.54 6.38 -16.12
N GLU A 101 -8.04 6.64 -14.91
CA GLU A 101 -8.69 5.64 -14.06
C GLU A 101 -10.07 6.12 -13.60
N ILE A 102 -11.02 5.19 -13.51
CA ILE A 102 -12.33 5.40 -12.89
C ILE A 102 -12.43 4.46 -11.70
N ASN A 103 -12.34 5.01 -10.51
CA ASN A 103 -12.30 4.25 -9.28
C ASN A 103 -13.67 4.20 -8.61
N GLY A 104 -14.18 2.98 -8.36
CA GLY A 104 -15.43 2.75 -7.65
C GLY A 104 -15.31 3.11 -6.16
N MET A 105 -16.45 3.33 -5.51
CA MET A 105 -16.52 3.74 -4.10
C MET A 105 -16.32 2.56 -3.14
N GLY A 106 -16.84 1.38 -3.48
CA GLY A 106 -16.87 0.22 -2.60
C GLY A 106 -18.06 0.20 -1.64
N PRO A 107 -18.15 -0.83 -0.77
CA PRO A 107 -19.26 -1.01 0.17
C PRO A 107 -19.18 -0.04 1.34
N GLN A 108 -20.31 0.16 2.02
CA GLN A 108 -20.38 0.86 3.30
C GLN A 108 -19.92 -0.07 4.42
N ILE A 109 -18.93 0.35 5.19
CA ILE A 109 -18.39 -0.40 6.31
C ILE A 109 -19.05 0.05 7.61
N SER A 110 -19.69 -0.87 8.32
CA SER A 110 -20.34 -0.60 9.60
C SER A 110 -19.31 -0.59 10.76
N GLU A 111 -19.72 -0.06 11.90
CA GLU A 111 -18.92 -0.14 13.14
C GLU A 111 -18.67 -1.60 13.56
N ASP A 112 -19.61 -2.52 13.34
CA ASP A 112 -19.42 -3.95 13.64
C ASP A 112 -18.35 -4.57 12.74
N ASN A 113 -18.31 -4.18 11.46
CA ASN A 113 -17.24 -4.59 10.55
C ASN A 113 -15.88 -4.04 11.02
N LEU A 114 -15.81 -2.77 11.46
CA LEU A 114 -14.61 -2.17 12.03
C LEU A 114 -14.14 -2.92 13.27
N HIS A 115 -15.05 -3.21 14.20
CA HIS A 115 -14.76 -4.00 15.40
C HIS A 115 -14.22 -5.39 15.05
N SER A 116 -14.77 -6.03 14.02
CA SER A 116 -14.32 -7.34 13.56
C SER A 116 -12.88 -7.29 13.06
N LEU A 117 -12.48 -6.26 12.27
CA LEU A 117 -11.11 -6.06 11.82
C LEU A 117 -10.17 -5.81 13.00
N VAL A 118 -10.55 -4.89 13.88
CA VAL A 118 -9.75 -4.56 15.08
C VAL A 118 -9.52 -5.80 15.95
N SER A 119 -10.55 -6.65 16.12
CA SER A 119 -10.44 -7.89 16.89
C SER A 119 -9.48 -8.92 16.25
N LYS A 120 -9.35 -8.92 14.91
CA LYS A 120 -8.34 -9.75 14.21
C LYS A 120 -6.94 -9.19 14.45
N ILE A 121 -6.78 -7.87 14.33
CA ILE A 121 -5.51 -7.17 14.56
C ILE A 121 -5.04 -7.32 16.02
N ASP A 122 -5.95 -7.36 16.98
CA ASP A 122 -5.64 -7.57 18.39
C ASP A 122 -5.00 -8.94 18.69
N ARG A 123 -5.05 -9.89 17.76
CA ARG A 123 -4.42 -11.21 17.90
C ARG A 123 -2.95 -11.20 17.47
N LEU A 124 -2.47 -10.12 16.84
CA LEU A 124 -1.08 -10.00 16.45
C LEU A 124 -0.18 -10.00 17.71
N SER A 125 0.98 -10.61 17.58
CA SER A 125 1.94 -10.84 18.67
C SER A 125 3.33 -10.31 18.32
N SER A 126 4.23 -10.33 19.30
CA SER A 126 5.63 -9.93 19.11
C SER A 126 6.27 -10.66 17.94
N GLY A 127 6.99 -9.93 17.12
CA GLY A 127 7.64 -10.38 15.90
C GLY A 127 6.76 -10.40 14.65
N ASP A 128 5.45 -10.15 14.78
CA ASP A 128 4.57 -9.98 13.63
C ASP A 128 4.81 -8.64 12.93
N VAL A 129 4.43 -8.59 11.67
CA VAL A 129 4.49 -7.39 10.82
C VAL A 129 3.07 -7.06 10.36
N LEU A 130 2.68 -5.79 10.47
CA LEU A 130 1.41 -5.28 9.96
C LEU A 130 1.65 -4.20 8.92
N VAL A 131 1.13 -4.39 7.72
CA VAL A 131 1.15 -3.38 6.65
C VAL A 131 -0.22 -2.72 6.55
N LEU A 132 -0.31 -1.45 6.87
CA LEU A 132 -1.47 -0.60 6.67
C LEU A 132 -1.28 0.19 5.38
N ALA A 133 -1.97 -0.22 4.31
CA ALA A 133 -1.71 0.35 2.99
C ALA A 133 -3.00 0.75 2.25
N GLY A 134 -2.92 1.88 1.56
CA GLY A 134 -3.97 2.37 0.68
C GLY A 134 -4.90 3.41 1.30
N SER A 135 -5.93 3.76 0.54
CA SER A 135 -6.97 4.71 0.94
C SER A 135 -8.01 4.05 1.84
N ILE A 136 -8.62 4.87 2.68
CA ILE A 136 -9.74 4.49 3.55
C ILE A 136 -11.04 4.88 2.84
N PRO A 137 -12.08 4.01 2.83
CA PRO A 137 -13.42 4.41 2.38
C PRO A 137 -13.94 5.63 3.14
N SER A 138 -14.67 6.51 2.48
CA SER A 138 -15.20 7.75 3.08
C SER A 138 -16.16 7.54 4.26
N CYS A 139 -16.68 6.32 4.43
CA CYS A 139 -17.51 5.94 5.57
C CYS A 139 -16.69 5.59 6.83
N ILE A 140 -15.37 5.49 6.74
CA ILE A 140 -14.49 5.22 7.88
C ILE A 140 -13.76 6.51 8.27
N SER A 141 -13.64 6.75 9.57
CA SER A 141 -12.92 7.91 10.09
C SER A 141 -11.42 7.86 9.76
N ASP A 142 -10.83 9.00 9.42
CA ASP A 142 -9.40 9.17 9.14
C ASP A 142 -8.49 8.80 10.33
N ASP A 143 -9.06 8.55 11.51
CA ASP A 143 -8.32 8.15 12.71
C ASP A 143 -8.12 6.63 12.82
N ILE A 144 -8.64 5.83 11.90
CA ILE A 144 -8.62 4.37 12.01
C ILE A 144 -7.18 3.81 12.10
N TYR A 145 -6.23 4.34 11.33
CA TYR A 145 -4.84 3.90 11.40
C TYR A 145 -4.24 4.22 12.78
N ARG A 146 -4.52 5.41 13.31
CA ARG A 146 -4.13 5.82 14.67
C ARG A 146 -4.73 4.88 15.73
N ARG A 147 -6.02 4.55 15.61
CA ARG A 147 -6.70 3.61 16.53
C ARG A 147 -6.05 2.23 16.51
N ILE A 148 -5.72 1.71 15.31
CA ILE A 148 -5.04 0.43 15.17
C ILE A 148 -3.65 0.48 15.82
N MET A 149 -2.85 1.47 15.50
CA MET A 149 -1.49 1.60 16.05
C MET A 149 -1.49 1.77 17.57
N GLY A 150 -2.42 2.55 18.13
CA GLY A 150 -2.58 2.71 19.57
C GLY A 150 -2.88 1.39 20.29
N ARG A 151 -3.63 0.48 19.66
CA ARG A 151 -3.94 -0.84 20.25
C ARG A 151 -2.75 -1.81 20.22
N LEU A 152 -1.84 -1.64 19.27
CA LEU A 152 -0.65 -2.47 19.13
C LEU A 152 0.57 -1.90 19.86
N GLN A 153 0.46 -0.72 20.46
CA GLN A 153 1.55 -0.09 21.18
C GLN A 153 2.08 -1.00 22.30
N GLY A 154 3.40 -1.18 22.35
CA GLY A 154 4.06 -2.04 23.34
C GLY A 154 4.03 -3.53 23.05
N ARG A 155 3.47 -3.97 21.91
CA ARG A 155 3.39 -5.40 21.54
C ARG A 155 4.54 -5.91 20.68
N ASP A 156 5.52 -5.07 20.35
CA ASP A 156 6.65 -5.41 19.46
C ASP A 156 6.19 -5.94 18.08
N VAL A 157 5.13 -5.32 17.52
CA VAL A 157 4.67 -5.54 16.15
C VAL A 157 5.27 -4.44 15.28
N LYS A 158 5.94 -4.83 14.18
CA LYS A 158 6.45 -3.85 13.22
C LYS A 158 5.32 -3.36 12.32
N ILE A 159 5.02 -2.06 12.37
CA ILE A 159 3.92 -1.48 11.60
C ILE A 159 4.48 -0.64 10.46
N ILE A 160 4.08 -0.98 9.24
CA ILE A 160 4.40 -0.25 8.01
C ILE A 160 3.18 0.53 7.57
N VAL A 161 3.38 1.80 7.21
CA VAL A 161 2.29 2.66 6.73
C VAL A 161 2.62 3.22 5.35
N ASP A 162 1.81 2.84 4.36
CA ASP A 162 1.81 3.40 3.00
C ASP A 162 0.45 4.03 2.70
N ALA A 163 0.26 5.25 3.15
CA ALA A 163 -1.00 5.97 3.09
C ALA A 163 -0.81 7.42 2.66
N THR A 164 -1.93 8.08 2.32
CA THR A 164 -1.91 9.50 1.94
C THR A 164 -1.41 10.39 3.08
N SER A 165 -0.88 11.55 2.73
CA SER A 165 -0.20 12.50 3.61
C SER A 165 -0.87 12.73 4.96
N ARG A 166 -2.20 12.94 4.97
CA ARG A 166 -2.96 13.19 6.20
C ARG A 166 -3.00 11.97 7.14
N LEU A 167 -3.22 10.78 6.57
CA LEU A 167 -3.26 9.53 7.36
C LEU A 167 -1.89 9.19 7.92
N LEU A 168 -0.84 9.47 7.14
CA LEU A 168 0.53 9.25 7.55
C LEU A 168 0.92 10.15 8.72
N LEU A 169 0.59 11.45 8.69
CA LEU A 169 0.90 12.37 9.79
C LEU A 169 0.20 11.96 11.09
N ASN A 170 -1.03 11.45 11.02
CA ASN A 170 -1.80 11.04 12.20
C ASN A 170 -1.20 9.84 12.96
N VAL A 171 -0.24 9.13 12.38
CA VAL A 171 0.34 7.91 12.99
C VAL A 171 1.78 8.06 13.45
N LEU A 172 2.44 9.18 13.17
CA LEU A 172 3.86 9.36 13.49
C LEU A 172 4.13 9.29 15.00
N GLU A 173 3.22 9.77 15.84
CA GLU A 173 3.32 9.70 17.29
C GLU A 173 3.38 8.25 17.84
N TYR A 174 2.97 7.25 17.05
CA TYR A 174 3.00 5.83 17.40
C TYR A 174 4.24 5.11 16.85
N HIS A 175 5.20 5.82 16.30
CA HIS A 175 6.49 5.33 15.82
C HIS A 175 6.35 4.17 14.82
N PRO A 176 5.70 4.38 13.64
CA PRO A 176 5.65 3.35 12.61
C PRO A 176 7.07 2.90 12.22
N PHE A 177 7.25 1.57 12.11
CA PHE A 177 8.55 0.98 11.76
C PHE A 177 9.04 1.48 10.39
N LEU A 178 8.11 1.61 9.42
CA LEU A 178 8.41 2.17 8.10
C LEU A 178 7.23 3.01 7.63
N ILE A 179 7.53 4.16 7.08
CA ILE A 179 6.60 4.94 6.26
C ILE A 179 7.15 5.06 4.85
N LYS A 180 6.25 5.05 3.83
CA LYS A 180 6.68 5.20 2.43
C LYS A 180 5.84 6.23 1.68
N PRO A 181 5.99 7.52 1.87
CA PRO A 181 5.45 8.53 0.96
C PRO A 181 6.27 8.57 -0.35
N ASN A 182 5.63 9.03 -1.44
CA ASN A 182 6.37 9.42 -2.62
C ASN A 182 6.85 10.89 -2.51
N GLN A 183 7.71 11.34 -3.45
CA GLN A 183 8.26 12.71 -3.43
C GLN A 183 7.18 13.79 -3.47
N HIS A 184 6.05 13.54 -4.14
CA HIS A 184 4.95 14.51 -4.23
C HIS A 184 4.17 14.56 -2.92
N GLU A 185 3.83 13.41 -2.34
CA GLU A 185 3.19 13.31 -1.02
C GLU A 185 4.05 13.96 0.07
N LEU A 186 5.37 13.76 0.02
CA LEU A 186 6.30 14.45 0.91
C LEU A 186 6.27 15.96 0.70
N GLY A 187 6.27 16.40 -0.55
CA GLY A 187 6.16 17.82 -0.91
C GLY A 187 4.86 18.44 -0.42
N ASP A 188 3.73 17.75 -0.57
CA ASP A 188 2.41 18.19 -0.11
C ASP A 188 2.35 18.36 1.41
N ILE A 189 2.99 17.45 2.17
CA ILE A 189 3.07 17.53 3.63
C ILE A 189 3.73 18.84 4.09
N PHE A 190 4.77 19.28 3.39
CA PHE A 190 5.57 20.44 3.78
C PHE A 190 5.32 21.69 2.94
N GLY A 191 4.39 21.62 1.97
CA GLY A 191 4.05 22.75 1.09
C GLY A 191 5.19 23.15 0.14
N VAL A 192 5.99 22.19 -0.33
CA VAL A 192 7.16 22.39 -1.20
C VAL A 192 7.15 21.46 -2.40
N LYS A 193 7.83 21.86 -3.48
CA LYS A 193 8.08 20.97 -4.62
C LYS A 193 9.47 20.38 -4.47
N LEU A 194 9.57 19.06 -4.57
CA LEU A 194 10.82 18.30 -4.40
C LEU A 194 11.13 17.56 -5.71
N GLU A 195 12.30 17.78 -6.28
CA GLU A 195 12.67 17.22 -7.58
C GLU A 195 13.94 16.38 -7.58
N SER A 196 14.78 16.51 -6.55
CA SER A 196 16.01 15.72 -6.43
C SER A 196 16.09 14.97 -5.11
N LYS A 197 17.02 14.03 -5.00
CA LYS A 197 17.27 13.26 -3.76
C LYS A 197 17.78 14.16 -2.66
N GLU A 198 18.67 15.09 -3.00
CA GLU A 198 19.23 16.08 -2.08
C GLU A 198 18.16 16.97 -1.46
N GLU A 199 17.14 17.34 -2.23
CA GLU A 199 16.00 18.12 -1.74
C GLU A 199 15.07 17.30 -0.84
N VAL A 200 14.94 15.99 -1.10
CA VAL A 200 14.07 15.07 -0.36
C VAL A 200 14.62 14.77 1.04
N ILE A 201 15.93 14.57 1.17
CA ILE A 201 16.58 14.14 2.41
C ILE A 201 16.23 15.01 3.63
N PRO A 202 16.29 16.36 3.59
CA PRO A 202 15.95 17.19 4.75
C PRO A 202 14.50 17.02 5.23
N TYR A 203 13.57 16.81 4.33
CA TYR A 203 12.14 16.62 4.67
C TYR A 203 11.86 15.20 5.15
N ALA A 204 12.53 14.20 4.59
CA ALA A 204 12.47 12.84 5.11
C ALA A 204 13.02 12.76 6.55
N ARG A 205 14.09 13.50 6.89
CA ARG A 205 14.58 13.64 8.26
C ARG A 205 13.54 14.26 9.19
N LYS A 206 12.79 15.27 8.74
CA LYS A 206 11.70 15.86 9.54
C LYS A 206 10.61 14.82 9.86
N LEU A 207 10.23 13.95 8.92
CA LEU A 207 9.27 12.88 9.21
C LEU A 207 9.81 11.87 10.22
N LYS A 208 11.12 11.58 10.18
CA LYS A 208 11.78 10.78 11.19
C LYS A 208 11.75 11.47 12.56
N ASP A 209 12.08 12.76 12.63
CA ASP A 209 12.04 13.56 13.86
C ASP A 209 10.62 13.67 14.44
N MET A 210 9.60 13.60 13.59
CA MET A 210 8.17 13.55 13.98
C MET A 210 7.74 12.18 14.50
N GLY A 211 8.58 11.14 14.38
CA GLY A 211 8.34 9.85 15.05
C GLY A 211 8.52 8.60 14.18
N ALA A 212 8.61 8.69 12.86
CA ALA A 212 8.84 7.50 12.04
C ALA A 212 10.21 6.86 12.37
N VAL A 213 10.26 5.54 12.50
CA VAL A 213 11.51 4.80 12.73
C VAL A 213 12.36 4.79 11.46
N ASN A 214 11.79 4.41 10.34
CA ASN A 214 12.41 4.43 9.01
C ASN A 214 11.54 5.20 8.02
N VAL A 215 12.16 5.96 7.12
CA VAL A 215 11.47 6.78 6.12
C VAL A 215 12.00 6.42 4.73
N LEU A 216 11.16 5.81 3.91
CA LEU A 216 11.47 5.42 2.53
C LEU A 216 10.71 6.34 1.58
N ILE A 217 11.41 7.10 0.76
CA ILE A 217 10.80 8.01 -0.21
C ILE A 217 10.98 7.44 -1.62
N SER A 218 9.85 7.14 -2.28
CA SER A 218 9.87 6.73 -3.69
C SER A 218 9.84 7.94 -4.62
N MET A 219 10.66 7.91 -5.67
CA MET A 219 10.84 9.03 -6.61
C MET A 219 10.62 8.62 -8.08
N GLY A 220 9.88 7.53 -8.29
CA GLY A 220 9.62 6.99 -9.62
C GLY A 220 10.91 6.70 -10.39
N GLY A 221 11.03 7.18 -11.63
CA GLY A 221 12.23 6.99 -12.45
C GLY A 221 13.52 7.59 -11.91
N LYS A 222 13.46 8.38 -10.81
CA LYS A 222 14.62 8.93 -10.10
C LYS A 222 15.13 8.02 -8.98
N GLY A 223 14.45 6.87 -8.76
CA GLY A 223 14.82 5.90 -7.74
C GLY A 223 14.18 6.16 -6.37
N ALA A 224 14.98 6.07 -5.31
CA ALA A 224 14.47 6.20 -3.95
C ALA A 224 15.54 6.70 -2.97
N VAL A 225 15.07 7.15 -1.80
CA VAL A 225 15.89 7.52 -0.64
C VAL A 225 15.33 6.82 0.60
N LEU A 226 16.20 6.21 1.40
CA LEU A 226 15.86 5.68 2.73
C LEU A 226 16.62 6.45 3.80
N ILE A 227 15.94 6.82 4.88
CA ILE A 227 16.58 7.21 6.14
C ILE A 227 16.21 6.15 7.18
N ASP A 228 17.20 5.45 7.72
CA ASP A 228 16.99 4.38 8.67
C ASP A 228 16.85 4.89 10.13
N GLU A 229 16.59 3.97 11.07
CA GLU A 229 16.44 4.27 12.48
C GLU A 229 17.68 4.93 13.10
N HIS A 230 18.86 4.68 12.54
CA HIS A 230 20.14 5.25 13.01
C HIS A 230 20.46 6.61 12.37
N GLY A 231 19.64 7.05 11.41
CA GLY A 231 19.83 8.30 10.66
C GLY A 231 20.77 8.18 9.47
N ASN A 232 21.19 6.95 9.09
CA ASN A 232 21.92 6.72 7.87
C ASN A 232 21.03 6.99 6.66
N VAL A 233 21.63 7.52 5.59
CA VAL A 233 20.96 7.82 4.33
C VAL A 233 21.44 6.85 3.27
N TYR A 234 20.51 6.20 2.61
CA TYR A 234 20.76 5.34 1.46
C TYR A 234 20.03 5.92 0.25
N GLU A 235 20.71 5.95 -0.87
CA GLU A 235 20.19 6.46 -2.13
C GLU A 235 20.41 5.41 -3.23
N ALA A 236 19.42 5.27 -4.10
CA ALA A 236 19.54 4.42 -5.28
C ALA A 236 18.81 5.06 -6.47
N ASP A 237 19.35 4.85 -7.66
CA ASP A 237 18.66 5.16 -8.90
C ASP A 237 17.64 4.06 -9.22
N ALA A 238 16.62 4.41 -9.99
CA ALA A 238 15.69 3.40 -10.49
C ALA A 238 16.44 2.39 -11.38
N PRO A 239 16.09 1.10 -11.32
CA PRO A 239 16.65 0.10 -12.22
C PRO A 239 16.43 0.49 -13.68
N LYS A 240 17.45 0.26 -14.53
CA LYS A 240 17.33 0.51 -15.96
C LYS A 240 16.44 -0.57 -16.60
N GLY A 241 15.41 -0.15 -17.32
CA GLY A 241 14.50 -1.07 -17.97
C GLY A 241 13.45 -0.34 -18.81
N GLU A 242 12.62 -1.09 -19.50
CA GLU A 242 11.46 -0.58 -20.22
C GLU A 242 10.26 -0.56 -19.26
N LEU A 243 9.75 0.65 -18.96
CA LEU A 243 8.58 0.80 -18.12
C LEU A 243 7.33 0.22 -18.81
N LYS A 244 6.82 -0.88 -18.30
CA LYS A 244 5.56 -1.49 -18.78
C LYS A 244 4.34 -0.92 -18.04
N ASN A 245 4.45 -0.76 -16.72
CA ASN A 245 3.41 -0.18 -15.88
C ASN A 245 4.05 0.31 -14.57
N SER A 246 3.64 1.46 -14.07
CA SER A 246 4.08 2.01 -12.77
C SER A 246 3.13 1.68 -11.61
N VAL A 247 1.95 1.13 -11.91
CA VAL A 247 0.97 0.77 -10.86
C VAL A 247 1.54 -0.37 -10.01
N GLY A 248 1.47 -0.22 -8.70
CA GLY A 248 1.99 -1.22 -7.76
C GLY A 248 3.51 -1.13 -7.50
N ALA A 249 4.27 -0.27 -8.21
CA ALA A 249 5.71 -0.12 -7.95
C ALA A 249 6.00 0.30 -6.50
N GLY A 250 5.19 1.20 -5.93
CA GLY A 250 5.29 1.59 -4.53
C GLY A 250 4.99 0.45 -3.57
N ASP A 251 4.00 -0.39 -3.89
CA ASP A 251 3.62 -1.55 -3.09
C ASP A 251 4.73 -2.62 -3.16
N SER A 252 5.32 -2.82 -4.35
CA SER A 252 6.47 -3.71 -4.55
C SER A 252 7.70 -3.24 -3.76
N MET A 253 7.94 -1.93 -3.70
CA MET A 253 9.01 -1.35 -2.90
C MET A 253 8.84 -1.63 -1.40
N VAL A 254 7.62 -1.52 -0.87
CA VAL A 254 7.31 -1.90 0.52
C VAL A 254 7.57 -3.38 0.75
N ALA A 255 7.07 -4.24 -0.15
CA ALA A 255 7.24 -5.68 -0.05
C ALA A 255 8.71 -6.11 -0.11
N GLY A 256 9.46 -5.59 -1.09
CA GLY A 256 10.89 -5.85 -1.24
C GLY A 256 11.70 -5.38 -0.04
N PHE A 257 11.43 -4.18 0.46
CA PHE A 257 12.07 -3.69 1.69
C PHE A 257 11.81 -4.63 2.87
N MET A 258 10.56 -5.04 3.07
CA MET A 258 10.22 -5.94 4.18
C MET A 258 10.84 -7.31 4.01
N ALA A 259 10.83 -7.87 2.80
CA ALA A 259 11.48 -9.16 2.53
C ALA A 259 12.98 -9.10 2.84
N GLY A 260 13.69 -8.08 2.34
CA GLY A 260 15.10 -7.88 2.63
C GLY A 260 15.38 -7.71 4.11
N TYR A 261 14.59 -6.90 4.81
CA TYR A 261 14.77 -6.70 6.25
C TYR A 261 14.50 -7.97 7.07
N LEU A 262 13.47 -8.73 6.74
CA LEU A 262 13.15 -9.98 7.43
C LEU A 262 14.19 -11.06 7.22
N GLN A 263 14.91 -11.05 6.08
CA GLN A 263 15.98 -12.00 5.79
C GLN A 263 17.30 -11.64 6.46
N THR A 264 17.67 -10.36 6.48
CA THR A 264 19.03 -9.94 6.81
C THR A 264 19.14 -9.08 8.07
N CYS A 265 18.04 -8.48 8.54
CA CYS A 265 18.03 -7.45 9.56
C CYS A 265 18.97 -6.26 9.22
N ASN A 266 19.22 -6.01 7.94
CA ASN A 266 20.10 -4.98 7.44
C ASN A 266 19.31 -3.99 6.58
N TYR A 267 19.45 -2.69 6.87
CA TYR A 267 18.68 -1.65 6.17
C TYR A 267 19.16 -1.40 4.73
N GLU A 268 20.45 -1.56 4.46
CA GLU A 268 20.98 -1.41 3.11
C GLU A 268 20.47 -2.52 2.19
N ASP A 269 20.50 -3.76 2.65
CA ASP A 269 19.97 -4.90 1.91
C ASP A 269 18.46 -4.79 1.69
N ALA A 270 17.73 -4.39 2.74
CA ALA A 270 16.30 -4.11 2.68
C ALA A 270 15.98 -3.03 1.64
N PHE A 271 16.72 -1.93 1.65
CA PHE A 271 16.55 -0.84 0.72
C PHE A 271 16.84 -1.27 -0.73
N ARG A 272 17.95 -1.97 -0.95
CA ARG A 272 18.33 -2.48 -2.28
C ARG A 272 17.26 -3.40 -2.84
N MET A 273 16.75 -4.33 -2.03
CA MET A 273 15.68 -5.24 -2.43
C MET A 273 14.35 -4.52 -2.70
N GLY A 274 14.07 -3.44 -1.97
CA GLY A 274 12.89 -2.61 -2.21
C GLY A 274 12.97 -1.79 -3.51
N VAL A 275 14.17 -1.45 -3.98
CA VAL A 275 14.36 -0.67 -5.21
C VAL A 275 14.48 -1.58 -6.44
N ALA A 276 14.94 -2.82 -6.29
CA ALA A 276 15.11 -3.80 -7.37
C ALA A 276 13.78 -4.30 -7.93
#